data_f0f9299a67849bd736c7f87965b0f9ab
#
_entry.id   f0f9299a67849bd736c7f87965b0f9ab
#
_cell.length_a   1.000
_cell.length_b   1.000
_cell.length_c   1.000
_cell.angle_alpha   90.00
_cell.angle_beta   90.00
_cell.angle_gamma   90.00
#
_symmetry.space_group_name_H-M   'P 1'
#
loop_
_entity.id
_entity.type
_entity.pdbx_description
1 polymer ?
#
loop_
_entity_poly.entity_id
_entity_poly.type
_entity_poly.pdbx_seq_one_letter_code
_entity_poly.pdbx_strand_id
1 'polypeptide(L)'
;MPPHPDRPLLFLDYDGTLAPIVDDPAQAHPHPAVPDLLAELAAVHPVVVITGRDLATLARLLPVPVRAVGLHGVEAGTLGGDAHSTALDTHADALARLRDAVPTADGIAVEDKGAGFAVHYRAAPDEAAARGALRAWADGVPDGLTAIWGKKVVELRPEGVSKGTAVTALAAEHPDRTPVYLGDDVTDEDAFVALAALRLPSVTVKVGEGETAAGHRLPDPEAVVAYLRGFLA
;
A
#
# COMPACT_ATOMS: atom_id res chain seq x y z
N MET A 1 -6.61 -8.05 22.61
CA MET A 1 -7.10 -8.19 21.23
C MET A 1 -7.74 -6.87 20.82
N PRO A 2 -7.56 -6.41 19.55
CA PRO A 2 -8.29 -5.25 19.06
C PRO A 2 -9.80 -5.46 19.15
N PRO A 3 -10.62 -4.40 19.24
CA PRO A 3 -12.09 -4.53 19.31
C PRO A 3 -12.67 -4.98 17.97
N HIS A 4 -13.84 -5.64 18.01
CA HIS A 4 -14.64 -6.01 16.85
C HIS A 4 -15.89 -5.11 16.81
N PRO A 5 -15.95 -4.07 15.97
CA PRO A 5 -17.15 -3.28 15.80
C PRO A 5 -18.25 -4.09 15.07
N ASP A 6 -19.54 -3.82 15.42
CA ASP A 6 -20.69 -4.55 14.87
C ASP A 6 -20.84 -4.39 13.35
N ARG A 7 -20.45 -3.25 12.80
CA ARG A 7 -20.54 -2.92 11.37
C ARG A 7 -19.18 -2.52 10.80
N PRO A 8 -18.26 -3.47 10.60
CA PRO A 8 -16.92 -3.15 10.11
C PRO A 8 -16.92 -2.80 8.62
N LEU A 9 -15.95 -1.99 8.23
CA LEU A 9 -15.41 -1.85 6.87
C LEU A 9 -13.95 -2.27 6.98
N LEU A 10 -13.61 -3.44 6.43
CA LEU A 10 -12.30 -4.07 6.60
C LEU A 10 -11.34 -3.60 5.51
N PHE A 11 -10.25 -2.97 5.90
CA PHE A 11 -9.11 -2.61 5.08
C PHE A 11 -7.91 -3.45 5.49
N LEU A 12 -7.36 -4.21 4.57
CA LEU A 12 -6.33 -5.20 4.84
C LEU A 12 -5.13 -4.96 3.92
N ASP A 13 -3.97 -4.69 4.47
CA ASP A 13 -2.74 -4.78 3.72
C ASP A 13 -2.40 -6.24 3.39
N TYR A 14 -1.53 -6.47 2.41
CA TYR A 14 -1.20 -7.83 1.96
C TYR A 14 0.11 -8.33 2.54
N ASP A 15 1.24 -7.71 2.17
CA ASP A 15 2.57 -8.15 2.58
C ASP A 15 2.81 -7.84 4.06
N GLY A 16 3.28 -8.80 4.83
CA GLY A 16 3.44 -8.65 6.29
C GLY A 16 2.14 -8.73 7.10
N THR A 17 0.97 -8.68 6.44
CA THR A 17 -0.35 -8.67 7.08
C THR A 17 -1.16 -9.93 6.75
N LEU A 18 -1.50 -10.18 5.49
CA LEU A 18 -2.19 -11.39 5.03
C LEU A 18 -1.20 -12.48 4.57
N ALA A 19 -0.01 -12.08 4.17
CA ALA A 19 1.09 -12.93 3.76
C ALA A 19 2.35 -12.60 4.59
N PRO A 20 3.22 -13.57 4.88
CA PRO A 20 4.50 -13.27 5.53
C PRO A 20 5.43 -12.50 4.59
N ILE A 21 6.33 -11.69 5.16
CA ILE A 21 7.44 -11.10 4.41
C ILE A 21 8.43 -12.20 4.03
N VAL A 22 8.77 -12.26 2.75
CA VAL A 22 9.72 -13.23 2.19
C VAL A 22 10.73 -12.51 1.26
N ASP A 23 11.89 -13.12 1.04
CA ASP A 23 12.97 -12.53 0.23
C ASP A 23 12.57 -12.34 -1.25
N ASP A 24 11.83 -13.29 -1.81
CA ASP A 24 11.28 -13.20 -3.18
C ASP A 24 9.81 -12.79 -3.12
N PRO A 25 9.45 -11.54 -3.47
CA PRO A 25 8.07 -11.08 -3.45
C PRO A 25 7.09 -11.91 -4.29
N ALA A 26 7.57 -12.63 -5.31
CA ALA A 26 6.74 -13.52 -6.11
C ALA A 26 6.29 -14.79 -5.35
N GLN A 27 6.95 -15.09 -4.24
CA GLN A 27 6.66 -16.23 -3.36
C GLN A 27 5.91 -15.83 -2.08
N ALA A 28 5.49 -14.58 -1.94
CA ALA A 28 4.73 -14.11 -0.79
C ALA A 28 3.28 -14.64 -0.85
N HIS A 29 3.10 -15.93 -0.69
CA HIS A 29 1.79 -16.54 -0.63
C HIS A 29 1.07 -16.16 0.66
N PRO A 30 -0.25 -15.91 0.65
CA PRO A 30 -1.00 -15.59 1.85
C PRO A 30 -1.01 -16.78 2.81
N HIS A 31 -1.27 -16.52 4.09
CA HIS A 31 -1.57 -17.58 5.04
C HIS A 31 -2.66 -18.51 4.46
N PRO A 32 -2.53 -19.85 4.57
CA PRO A 32 -3.42 -20.80 3.88
C PRO A 32 -4.92 -20.62 4.13
N ALA A 33 -5.30 -20.08 5.29
CA ALA A 33 -6.70 -19.81 5.61
C ALA A 33 -7.24 -18.50 5.00
N VAL A 34 -6.39 -17.62 4.48
CA VAL A 34 -6.79 -16.28 4.03
C VAL A 34 -7.75 -16.31 2.84
N PRO A 35 -7.57 -17.13 1.80
CA PRO A 35 -8.48 -17.11 0.67
C PRO A 35 -9.93 -17.40 1.05
N ASP A 36 -10.17 -18.48 1.78
CA ASP A 36 -11.52 -18.86 2.23
C ASP A 36 -12.09 -17.84 3.21
N LEU A 37 -11.28 -17.39 4.18
CA LEU A 37 -11.67 -16.40 5.18
C LEU A 37 -12.09 -15.07 4.54
N LEU A 38 -11.36 -14.59 3.53
CA LEU A 38 -11.72 -13.36 2.82
C LEU A 38 -13.02 -13.52 2.02
N ALA A 39 -13.24 -14.67 1.41
CA ALA A 39 -14.49 -14.96 0.71
C ALA A 39 -15.69 -14.96 1.68
N GLU A 40 -15.55 -15.57 2.85
CA GLU A 40 -16.59 -15.59 3.89
C GLU A 40 -16.84 -14.17 4.44
N LEU A 41 -15.79 -13.42 4.76
CA LEU A 41 -15.90 -12.03 5.24
C LEU A 41 -16.55 -11.12 4.21
N ALA A 42 -16.16 -11.23 2.93
CA ALA A 42 -16.71 -10.41 1.85
C ALA A 42 -18.19 -10.69 1.58
N ALA A 43 -18.71 -11.85 1.98
CA ALA A 43 -20.14 -12.18 1.88
C ALA A 43 -21.00 -11.41 2.91
N VAL A 44 -20.41 -10.95 4.02
CA VAL A 44 -21.15 -10.32 5.13
C VAL A 44 -20.69 -8.89 5.44
N HIS A 45 -19.47 -8.52 5.06
CA HIS A 45 -18.90 -7.20 5.30
C HIS A 45 -18.23 -6.65 4.03
N PRO A 46 -18.13 -5.33 3.85
CA PRO A 46 -17.22 -4.76 2.86
C PRO A 46 -15.77 -5.04 3.28
N VAL A 47 -15.03 -5.69 2.37
CA VAL A 47 -13.60 -6.00 2.51
C VAL A 47 -12.85 -5.37 1.35
N VAL A 48 -11.76 -4.68 1.63
CA VAL A 48 -10.87 -4.08 0.63
C VAL A 48 -9.43 -4.44 0.97
N VAL A 49 -8.73 -5.07 0.04
CA VAL A 49 -7.26 -5.26 0.16
C VAL A 49 -6.57 -4.03 -0.38
N ILE A 50 -5.64 -3.43 0.40
CA ILE A 50 -4.89 -2.22 0.03
C ILE A 50 -3.40 -2.54 0.07
N THR A 51 -2.73 -2.48 -1.09
CA THR A 51 -1.36 -2.98 -1.24
C THR A 51 -0.48 -2.07 -2.09
N GLY A 52 0.83 -2.19 -1.92
CA GLY A 52 1.82 -1.61 -2.82
C GLY A 52 1.99 -2.39 -4.13
N ARG A 53 1.46 -3.63 -4.22
CA ARG A 53 1.51 -4.43 -5.44
C ARG A 53 0.53 -3.91 -6.48
N ASP A 54 0.82 -4.15 -7.77
CA ASP A 54 -0.18 -4.05 -8.82
C ASP A 54 -1.25 -5.15 -8.67
N LEU A 55 -2.48 -4.86 -9.10
CA LEU A 55 -3.61 -5.77 -8.91
C LEU A 55 -3.47 -7.07 -9.72
N ALA A 56 -2.78 -7.04 -10.87
CA ALA A 56 -2.55 -8.25 -11.67
C ALA A 56 -1.59 -9.22 -10.96
N THR A 57 -0.57 -8.70 -10.30
CA THR A 57 0.35 -9.50 -9.47
C THR A 57 -0.37 -10.02 -8.23
N LEU A 58 -1.13 -9.16 -7.53
CA LEU A 58 -1.88 -9.59 -6.37
C LEU A 58 -2.89 -10.69 -6.70
N ALA A 59 -3.62 -10.58 -7.82
CA ALA A 59 -4.61 -11.58 -8.24
C ALA A 59 -4.03 -12.98 -8.49
N ARG A 60 -2.74 -13.07 -8.85
CA ARG A 60 -2.04 -14.37 -8.98
C ARG A 60 -1.74 -15.02 -7.63
N LEU A 61 -1.46 -14.20 -6.62
CA LEU A 61 -1.13 -14.67 -5.27
C LEU A 61 -2.39 -14.91 -4.41
N LEU A 62 -3.42 -14.09 -4.62
CA LEU A 62 -4.66 -14.11 -3.87
C LEU A 62 -5.87 -14.16 -4.85
N PRO A 63 -6.20 -15.36 -5.39
CA PRO A 63 -7.27 -15.53 -6.39
C PRO A 63 -8.67 -15.54 -5.73
N VAL A 64 -9.01 -14.46 -5.02
CA VAL A 64 -10.31 -14.27 -4.35
C VAL A 64 -10.96 -13.00 -4.92
N PRO A 65 -12.25 -13.04 -5.33
CA PRO A 65 -12.92 -11.88 -5.92
C PRO A 65 -13.31 -10.86 -4.84
N VAL A 66 -12.34 -10.13 -4.30
CA VAL A 66 -12.52 -9.05 -3.34
C VAL A 66 -12.13 -7.71 -3.95
N ARG A 67 -12.75 -6.62 -3.47
CA ARG A 67 -12.33 -5.27 -3.84
C ARG A 67 -10.88 -5.05 -3.42
N ALA A 68 -10.08 -4.45 -4.27
CA ALA A 68 -8.69 -4.17 -3.98
C ALA A 68 -8.25 -2.81 -4.52
N VAL A 69 -7.25 -2.26 -3.86
CA VAL A 69 -6.55 -1.03 -4.24
C VAL A 69 -5.06 -1.37 -4.30
N GLY A 70 -4.50 -1.27 -5.49
CA GLY A 70 -3.09 -1.53 -5.79
C GLY A 70 -2.26 -0.25 -5.88
N LEU A 71 -0.93 -0.44 -5.93
CA LEU A 71 0.04 0.64 -6.10
C LEU A 71 -0.21 1.81 -5.15
N HIS A 72 -0.49 1.49 -3.87
CA HIS A 72 -0.77 2.45 -2.79
C HIS A 72 -1.95 3.40 -3.02
N GLY A 73 -2.86 3.11 -3.96
CA GLY A 73 -4.02 3.97 -4.23
C GLY A 73 -4.20 4.34 -5.71
N VAL A 74 -3.29 3.93 -6.59
CA VAL A 74 -3.32 4.26 -8.02
C VAL A 74 -4.30 3.38 -8.79
N GLU A 75 -4.31 2.09 -8.47
CA GLU A 75 -5.22 1.11 -9.08
C GLU A 75 -6.38 0.80 -8.15
N ALA A 76 -7.57 0.66 -8.68
CA ALA A 76 -8.73 0.19 -7.94
C ALA A 76 -9.55 -0.78 -8.79
N GLY A 77 -10.07 -1.84 -8.17
CA GLY A 77 -10.86 -2.83 -8.88
C GLY A 77 -11.26 -4.01 -7.99
N THR A 78 -11.67 -5.10 -8.62
CA THR A 78 -11.91 -6.39 -7.97
C THR A 78 -10.83 -7.35 -8.44
N LEU A 79 -10.21 -8.12 -7.55
CA LEU A 79 -9.20 -9.10 -7.92
C LEU A 79 -9.79 -10.12 -8.90
N GLY A 80 -9.08 -10.36 -10.00
CA GLY A 80 -9.56 -11.24 -11.10
C GLY A 80 -10.60 -10.60 -12.03
N GLY A 81 -10.99 -9.34 -11.80
CA GLY A 81 -11.84 -8.53 -12.66
C GLY A 81 -11.05 -7.46 -13.42
N ASP A 82 -11.77 -6.50 -14.00
CA ASP A 82 -11.16 -5.36 -14.68
C ASP A 82 -10.63 -4.37 -13.63
N ALA A 83 -9.32 -4.12 -13.62
CA ALA A 83 -8.71 -3.06 -12.83
C ALA A 83 -8.89 -1.71 -13.56
N HIS A 84 -9.31 -0.69 -12.84
CA HIS A 84 -9.36 0.67 -13.35
C HIS A 84 -8.20 1.47 -12.75
N SER A 85 -7.31 1.97 -13.61
CA SER A 85 -6.27 2.92 -13.20
C SER A 85 -6.81 4.34 -13.32
N THR A 86 -6.74 5.09 -12.25
CA THR A 86 -7.25 6.49 -12.23
C THR A 86 -6.13 7.53 -12.29
N ALA A 87 -4.93 7.22 -11.84
CA ALA A 87 -3.82 8.18 -11.79
C ALA A 87 -2.67 7.85 -12.77
N LEU A 88 -2.50 6.58 -13.18
CA LEU A 88 -1.43 6.18 -14.11
C LEU A 88 -1.58 6.81 -15.49
N ASP A 89 -2.80 6.82 -16.05
CA ASP A 89 -3.03 7.31 -17.42
C ASP A 89 -2.70 8.81 -17.57
N THR A 90 -2.93 9.60 -16.50
CA THR A 90 -2.70 11.04 -16.53
C THR A 90 -1.21 11.40 -16.50
N HIS A 91 -0.36 10.56 -15.90
CA HIS A 91 1.06 10.86 -15.67
C HIS A 91 2.04 9.93 -16.38
N ALA A 92 1.57 8.92 -17.13
CA ALA A 92 2.41 7.91 -17.77
C ALA A 92 3.53 8.50 -18.63
N ASP A 93 3.19 9.46 -19.52
CA ASP A 93 4.18 10.12 -20.37
C ASP A 93 5.20 10.97 -19.58
N ALA A 94 4.76 11.60 -18.51
CA ALA A 94 5.65 12.39 -17.65
C ALA A 94 6.61 11.48 -16.88
N LEU A 95 6.11 10.38 -16.32
CA LEU A 95 6.91 9.37 -15.64
C LEU A 95 7.93 8.73 -16.57
N ALA A 96 7.54 8.38 -17.81
CA ALA A 96 8.47 7.83 -18.79
C ALA A 96 9.61 8.81 -19.11
N ARG A 97 9.27 10.08 -19.41
CA ARG A 97 10.30 11.13 -19.65
C ARG A 97 11.24 11.34 -18.46
N LEU A 98 10.69 11.36 -17.25
CA LEU A 98 11.50 11.54 -16.04
C LEU A 98 12.40 10.34 -15.79
N ARG A 99 11.91 9.12 -16.06
CA ARG A 99 12.71 7.89 -15.98
C ARG A 99 13.89 7.89 -16.96
N ASP A 100 13.63 8.28 -18.20
CA ASP A 100 14.67 8.37 -19.24
C ASP A 100 15.70 9.47 -18.92
N ALA A 101 15.31 10.50 -18.19
CA ALA A 101 16.17 11.61 -17.77
C ALA A 101 16.89 11.38 -16.44
N VAL A 102 16.72 10.23 -15.79
CA VAL A 102 17.46 9.91 -14.55
C VAL A 102 18.96 9.97 -14.82
N PRO A 103 19.75 10.69 -13.99
CA PRO A 103 21.20 10.75 -14.15
C PRO A 103 21.84 9.36 -14.17
N THR A 104 22.59 9.07 -15.24
CA THR A 104 23.36 7.83 -15.37
C THR A 104 24.71 8.00 -14.68
N ALA A 105 24.94 7.27 -13.59
CA ALA A 105 26.21 7.20 -12.89
C ALA A 105 26.36 5.83 -12.19
N ASP A 106 27.59 5.46 -11.89
CA ASP A 106 27.88 4.23 -11.16
C ASP A 106 27.15 4.22 -9.82
N GLY A 107 26.42 3.12 -9.55
CA GLY A 107 25.69 2.92 -8.31
C GLY A 107 24.34 3.62 -8.23
N ILE A 108 23.86 4.24 -9.32
CA ILE A 108 22.47 4.66 -9.48
C ILE A 108 21.69 3.53 -10.16
N ALA A 109 20.58 3.13 -9.55
CA ALA A 109 19.70 2.10 -10.08
C ALA A 109 18.23 2.55 -10.01
N VAL A 110 17.46 2.28 -11.06
CA VAL A 110 16.04 2.59 -11.14
C VAL A 110 15.24 1.31 -10.87
N GLU A 111 14.32 1.39 -9.93
CA GLU A 111 13.37 0.33 -9.60
C GLU A 111 11.97 0.76 -10.04
N ASP A 112 11.30 -0.04 -10.85
CA ASP A 112 9.90 0.17 -11.22
C ASP A 112 8.98 -0.11 -10.03
N LYS A 113 8.07 0.83 -9.73
CA LYS A 113 7.05 0.69 -8.68
C LYS A 113 5.64 0.66 -9.27
N GLY A 114 5.50 0.44 -10.58
CA GLY A 114 4.22 0.42 -11.28
C GLY A 114 3.59 1.81 -11.42
N ALA A 115 3.18 2.44 -10.33
CA ALA A 115 2.60 3.79 -10.31
C ALA A 115 3.63 4.93 -10.35
N GLY A 116 4.90 4.57 -10.35
CA GLY A 116 6.04 5.47 -10.34
C GLY A 116 7.32 4.66 -10.38
N PHE A 117 8.39 5.20 -9.89
CA PHE A 117 9.67 4.49 -9.79
C PHE A 117 10.52 5.06 -8.66
N ALA A 118 11.42 4.23 -8.14
CA ALA A 118 12.42 4.64 -7.17
C ALA A 118 13.81 4.69 -7.82
N VAL A 119 14.60 5.69 -7.47
CA VAL A 119 16.00 5.83 -7.88
C VAL A 119 16.87 5.64 -6.66
N HIS A 120 17.56 4.52 -6.61
CA HIS A 120 18.49 4.17 -5.55
C HIS A 120 19.89 4.69 -5.89
N TYR A 121 20.56 5.27 -4.89
CA TYR A 121 21.96 5.74 -5.02
C TYR A 121 22.84 5.23 -3.87
N ARG A 122 22.42 4.14 -3.22
CA ARG A 122 23.17 3.53 -2.10
C ARG A 122 24.53 2.99 -2.50
N ALA A 123 24.64 2.51 -3.73
CA ALA A 123 25.88 1.94 -4.29
C ALA A 123 26.77 2.98 -4.99
N ALA A 124 26.37 4.27 -5.01
CA ALA A 124 27.17 5.32 -5.63
C ALA A 124 28.48 5.54 -4.88
N PRO A 125 29.65 5.56 -5.56
CA PRO A 125 30.94 5.79 -4.91
C PRO A 125 31.04 7.19 -4.28
N ASP A 126 30.36 8.19 -4.84
CA ASP A 126 30.17 9.52 -4.26
C ASP A 126 28.67 9.78 -4.06
N GLU A 127 28.18 9.48 -2.85
CA GLU A 127 26.78 9.68 -2.49
C GLU A 127 26.34 11.16 -2.54
N ALA A 128 27.25 12.08 -2.22
CA ALA A 128 26.92 13.50 -2.19
C ALA A 128 26.74 14.04 -3.62
N ALA A 129 27.60 13.66 -4.53
CA ALA A 129 27.48 14.00 -5.94
C ALA A 129 26.22 13.37 -6.56
N ALA A 130 25.96 12.08 -6.30
CA ALA A 130 24.77 11.38 -6.78
C ALA A 130 23.49 12.05 -6.26
N ARG A 131 23.41 12.37 -4.98
CA ARG A 131 22.28 13.07 -4.38
C ARG A 131 22.11 14.47 -4.97
N GLY A 132 23.19 15.19 -5.23
CA GLY A 132 23.14 16.51 -5.86
C GLY A 132 22.58 16.46 -7.28
N ALA A 133 23.04 15.49 -8.10
CA ALA A 133 22.52 15.27 -9.45
C ALA A 133 21.02 14.87 -9.44
N LEU A 134 20.62 13.99 -8.52
CA LEU A 134 19.22 13.59 -8.37
C LEU A 134 18.32 14.73 -7.86
N ARG A 135 18.84 15.66 -7.04
CA ARG A 135 18.08 16.85 -6.64
C ARG A 135 17.82 17.77 -7.84
N ALA A 136 18.87 18.07 -8.62
CA ALA A 136 18.70 18.88 -9.83
C ALA A 136 17.75 18.23 -10.86
N TRP A 137 17.77 16.89 -10.96
CA TRP A 137 16.82 16.15 -11.77
C TRP A 137 15.40 16.26 -11.21
N ALA A 138 15.21 16.12 -9.90
CA ALA A 138 13.91 16.19 -9.24
C ALA A 138 13.29 17.60 -9.28
N ASP A 139 14.08 18.67 -9.45
CA ASP A 139 13.56 20.04 -9.67
C ASP A 139 12.74 20.15 -10.98
N GLY A 140 12.90 19.18 -11.91
CA GLY A 140 12.11 19.10 -13.15
C GLY A 140 10.83 18.28 -13.05
N VAL A 141 10.45 17.82 -11.85
CA VAL A 141 9.20 17.05 -11.63
C VAL A 141 7.99 17.98 -11.81
N PRO A 142 7.07 17.68 -12.74
CA PRO A 142 5.90 18.51 -12.99
C PRO A 142 4.85 18.38 -11.88
N ASP A 143 3.93 19.35 -11.84
CA ASP A 143 2.76 19.30 -10.97
C ASP A 143 1.97 17.99 -11.16
N GLY A 144 1.44 17.47 -10.06
CA GLY A 144 0.74 16.20 -10.02
C GLY A 144 1.64 14.97 -9.81
N LEU A 145 2.98 15.15 -9.81
CA LEU A 145 3.96 14.18 -9.37
C LEU A 145 4.74 14.71 -8.16
N THR A 146 5.20 13.83 -7.31
CA THR A 146 6.02 14.18 -6.14
C THR A 146 7.26 13.31 -6.04
N ALA A 147 8.38 13.93 -5.63
CA ALA A 147 9.64 13.24 -5.33
C ALA A 147 9.80 13.09 -3.81
N ILE A 148 9.73 11.87 -3.31
CA ILE A 148 9.84 11.55 -1.88
C ILE A 148 11.24 11.03 -1.59
N TRP A 149 11.96 11.75 -0.72
CA TRP A 149 13.35 11.43 -0.37
C TRP A 149 13.41 10.52 0.85
N GLY A 150 13.96 9.32 0.64
CA GLY A 150 14.23 8.33 1.68
C GLY A 150 15.74 8.17 1.97
N LYS A 151 16.09 7.09 2.66
CA LYS A 151 17.49 6.75 2.97
C LYS A 151 18.20 6.20 1.74
N LYS A 152 18.91 7.08 1.00
CA LYS A 152 19.65 6.77 -0.23
C LYS A 152 18.75 6.31 -1.39
N VAL A 153 17.58 6.86 -1.44
CA VAL A 153 16.57 6.64 -2.48
C VAL A 153 15.75 7.92 -2.66
N VAL A 154 15.32 8.18 -3.88
CA VAL A 154 14.24 9.11 -4.18
C VAL A 154 13.16 8.36 -4.95
N GLU A 155 11.93 8.42 -4.47
CA GLU A 155 10.76 7.81 -5.10
C GLU A 155 9.94 8.89 -5.79
N LEU A 156 9.60 8.62 -7.05
CA LEU A 156 8.71 9.47 -7.84
C LEU A 156 7.36 8.78 -7.99
N ARG A 157 6.31 9.47 -7.58
CA ARG A 157 4.93 8.94 -7.65
C ARG A 157 3.90 10.05 -7.88
N PRO A 158 2.66 9.72 -8.29
CA PRO A 158 1.57 10.69 -8.35
C PRO A 158 1.35 11.38 -6.99
N GLU A 159 1.11 12.70 -7.03
CA GLU A 159 0.84 13.50 -5.84
C GLU A 159 -0.52 13.15 -5.24
N GLY A 160 -0.62 13.19 -3.91
CA GLY A 160 -1.87 12.93 -3.22
C GLY A 160 -2.32 11.46 -3.23
N VAL A 161 -1.51 10.54 -3.77
CA VAL A 161 -1.79 9.11 -3.77
C VAL A 161 -1.05 8.43 -2.62
N SER A 162 -1.81 7.84 -1.72
CA SER A 162 -1.29 7.04 -0.60
C SER A 162 -2.36 6.07 -0.10
N LYS A 163 -1.97 5.09 0.71
CA LYS A 163 -2.94 4.23 1.42
C LYS A 163 -3.90 5.07 2.28
N GLY A 164 -3.41 6.20 2.84
CA GLY A 164 -4.22 7.14 3.62
C GLY A 164 -5.32 7.83 2.82
N THR A 165 -5.00 8.32 1.62
CA THR A 165 -6.01 8.93 0.74
C THR A 165 -7.01 7.90 0.24
N ALA A 166 -6.56 6.67 -0.07
CA ALA A 166 -7.42 5.58 -0.49
C ALA A 166 -8.44 5.19 0.60
N VAL A 167 -7.99 4.97 1.85
CA VAL A 167 -8.91 4.60 2.94
C VAL A 167 -9.88 5.72 3.28
N THR A 168 -9.45 6.98 3.18
CA THR A 168 -10.34 8.14 3.40
C THR A 168 -11.47 8.18 2.39
N ALA A 169 -11.15 8.03 1.11
CA ALA A 169 -12.15 8.00 0.05
C ALA A 169 -13.13 6.83 0.21
N LEU A 170 -12.60 5.63 0.47
CA LEU A 170 -13.40 4.42 0.64
C LEU A 170 -14.26 4.45 1.92
N ALA A 171 -13.77 5.02 3.01
CA ALA A 171 -14.56 5.20 4.24
C ALA A 171 -15.75 6.15 4.01
N ALA A 172 -15.59 7.17 3.16
CA ALA A 172 -16.68 8.08 2.82
C ALA A 172 -17.80 7.40 2.00
N GLU A 173 -17.51 6.31 1.29
CA GLU A 173 -18.54 5.50 0.60
C GLU A 173 -19.41 4.69 1.58
N HIS A 174 -18.93 4.50 2.81
CA HIS A 174 -19.58 3.68 3.84
C HIS A 174 -19.72 4.42 5.18
N PRO A 175 -20.46 5.55 5.25
CA PRO A 175 -20.49 6.44 6.41
C PRO A 175 -21.12 5.80 7.66
N ASP A 176 -21.82 4.69 7.50
CA ASP A 176 -22.49 3.94 8.55
C ASP A 176 -21.69 2.74 9.08
N ARG A 177 -20.43 2.60 8.64
CA ARG A 177 -19.55 1.52 9.05
C ARG A 177 -18.32 2.04 9.78
N THR A 178 -17.76 1.19 10.62
CA THR A 178 -16.52 1.49 11.36
C THR A 178 -15.32 0.97 10.57
N PRO A 179 -14.43 1.84 10.07
CA PRO A 179 -13.20 1.40 9.43
C PRO A 179 -12.33 0.59 10.40
N VAL A 180 -11.85 -0.56 9.92
CA VAL A 180 -10.88 -1.42 10.60
C VAL A 180 -9.72 -1.61 9.64
N TYR A 181 -8.54 -1.07 9.95
CA TYR A 181 -7.37 -1.18 9.08
C TYR A 181 -6.28 -2.01 9.76
N LEU A 182 -5.75 -3.00 9.03
CA LEU A 182 -4.61 -3.81 9.44
C LEU A 182 -3.45 -3.62 8.45
N GLY A 183 -2.24 -3.35 8.96
CA GLY A 183 -1.04 -3.17 8.14
C GLY A 183 0.24 -3.29 8.95
N ASP A 184 1.38 -3.54 8.25
CA ASP A 184 2.67 -3.82 8.89
C ASP A 184 3.77 -2.81 8.57
N ASP A 185 3.64 -2.02 7.48
CA ASP A 185 4.71 -1.18 6.94
C ASP A 185 4.51 0.32 7.22
N VAL A 186 5.51 1.09 6.85
CA VAL A 186 5.53 2.56 6.94
C VAL A 186 4.42 3.20 6.10
N THR A 187 4.07 2.59 4.95
CA THR A 187 2.98 3.08 4.10
C THR A 187 1.59 2.91 4.73
N ASP A 188 1.45 2.01 5.71
CA ASP A 188 0.21 1.82 6.48
C ASP A 188 0.04 2.88 7.56
N GLU A 189 1.13 3.51 8.02
CA GLU A 189 1.07 4.64 8.94
C GLU A 189 0.30 5.82 8.33
N ASP A 190 0.39 6.03 7.01
CA ASP A 190 -0.44 7.02 6.30
C ASP A 190 -1.94 6.73 6.49
N ALA A 191 -2.34 5.45 6.42
CA ALA A 191 -3.73 5.03 6.63
C ALA A 191 -4.15 5.18 8.10
N PHE A 192 -3.30 4.81 9.05
CA PHE A 192 -3.59 4.97 10.48
C PHE A 192 -3.81 6.43 10.84
N VAL A 193 -2.93 7.33 10.37
CA VAL A 193 -3.04 8.78 10.61
C VAL A 193 -4.29 9.35 9.91
N ALA A 194 -4.55 8.95 8.67
CA ALA A 194 -5.71 9.43 7.92
C ALA A 194 -7.03 9.05 8.60
N LEU A 195 -7.17 7.79 9.05
CA LEU A 195 -8.36 7.34 9.76
C LEU A 195 -8.55 8.05 11.10
N ALA A 196 -7.47 8.29 11.85
CA ALA A 196 -7.51 9.07 13.08
C ALA A 196 -7.97 10.53 12.84
N ALA A 197 -7.57 11.12 11.70
CA ALA A 197 -7.96 12.49 11.33
C ALA A 197 -9.43 12.64 10.96
N LEU A 198 -10.11 11.57 10.54
CA LEU A 198 -11.54 11.58 10.20
C LEU A 198 -12.44 11.87 11.41
N ARG A 199 -11.93 11.77 12.65
CA ARG A 199 -12.69 11.94 13.90
C ARG A 199 -13.92 11.03 14.00
N LEU A 200 -13.91 9.91 13.28
CA LEU A 200 -14.89 8.84 13.34
C LEU A 200 -14.32 7.67 14.14
N PRO A 201 -15.16 6.88 14.79
CA PRO A 201 -14.69 5.63 15.38
C PRO A 201 -13.98 4.78 14.32
N SER A 202 -12.75 4.38 14.59
CA SER A 202 -11.97 3.50 13.73
C SER A 202 -11.10 2.57 14.58
N VAL A 203 -10.74 1.42 14.03
CA VAL A 203 -9.82 0.46 14.64
C VAL A 203 -8.62 0.34 13.74
N THR A 204 -7.45 0.74 14.23
CA THR A 204 -6.18 0.64 13.50
C THR A 204 -5.28 -0.35 14.19
N VAL A 205 -4.68 -1.26 13.43
CA VAL A 205 -3.93 -2.40 13.94
C VAL A 205 -2.60 -2.52 13.20
N LYS A 206 -1.51 -2.28 13.90
CA LYS A 206 -0.16 -2.59 13.42
C LYS A 206 0.10 -4.09 13.54
N VAL A 207 0.60 -4.70 12.46
CA VAL A 207 1.12 -6.06 12.50
C VAL A 207 2.63 -6.01 12.68
N GLY A 208 3.17 -6.88 13.55
CA GLY A 208 4.60 -6.89 13.86
C GLY A 208 5.05 -5.77 14.81
N GLU A 209 6.36 -5.56 14.87
CA GLU A 209 7.03 -4.63 15.77
C GLU A 209 7.22 -3.23 15.14
N GLY A 210 7.84 -2.31 15.89
CA GLY A 210 8.19 -0.97 15.46
C GLY A 210 7.27 0.12 16.03
N GLU A 211 7.66 1.38 15.81
CA GLU A 211 6.83 2.54 16.18
C GLU A 211 5.60 2.62 15.27
N THR A 212 4.46 3.07 15.81
CA THR A 212 3.21 3.14 15.06
C THR A 212 2.23 4.16 15.63
N ALA A 213 1.44 4.77 14.75
CA ALA A 213 0.27 5.56 15.06
C ALA A 213 -1.00 4.70 15.26
N ALA A 214 -0.94 3.39 15.01
CA ALA A 214 -2.07 2.49 15.20
C ALA A 214 -2.46 2.38 16.69
N GLY A 215 -3.76 2.30 16.95
CA GLY A 215 -4.31 2.15 18.31
C GLY A 215 -4.09 0.75 18.92
N HIS A 216 -3.83 -0.25 18.09
CA HIS A 216 -3.69 -1.65 18.50
C HIS A 216 -2.56 -2.34 17.76
N ARG A 217 -2.20 -3.56 18.23
CA ARG A 217 -1.14 -4.37 17.63
C ARG A 217 -1.49 -5.86 17.61
N LEU A 218 -1.05 -6.54 16.55
CA LEU A 218 -1.00 -8.01 16.45
C LEU A 218 0.43 -8.42 16.10
N PRO A 219 0.90 -9.57 16.56
CA PRO A 219 2.30 -9.95 16.38
C PRO A 219 2.68 -10.34 14.94
N ASP A 220 1.77 -10.99 14.22
CA ASP A 220 2.06 -11.67 12.96
C ASP A 220 0.79 -11.97 12.13
N PRO A 221 0.91 -12.48 10.89
CA PRO A 221 -0.21 -12.88 10.05
C PRO A 221 -1.10 -13.98 10.62
N GLU A 222 -0.58 -14.89 11.45
CA GLU A 222 -1.39 -15.91 12.15
C GLU A 222 -2.38 -15.26 13.11
N ALA A 223 -1.92 -14.27 13.87
CA ALA A 223 -2.78 -13.51 14.78
C ALA A 223 -3.79 -12.63 14.00
N VAL A 224 -3.44 -12.16 12.80
CA VAL A 224 -4.39 -11.48 11.90
C VAL A 224 -5.52 -12.41 11.50
N VAL A 225 -5.22 -13.63 11.06
CA VAL A 225 -6.24 -14.65 10.73
C VAL A 225 -7.15 -14.93 11.92
N ALA A 226 -6.58 -15.11 13.11
CA ALA A 226 -7.35 -15.34 14.33
C ALA A 226 -8.28 -14.16 14.67
N TYR A 227 -7.80 -12.92 14.50
CA TYR A 227 -8.58 -11.71 14.70
C TYR A 227 -9.72 -11.59 13.68
N LEU A 228 -9.42 -11.79 12.39
CA LEU A 228 -10.41 -11.66 11.31
C LEU A 228 -11.56 -12.66 11.45
N ARG A 229 -11.31 -13.88 11.94
CA ARG A 229 -12.38 -14.86 12.23
C ARG A 229 -13.42 -14.36 13.25
N GLY A 230 -13.03 -13.46 14.13
CA GLY A 230 -13.95 -12.84 15.10
C GLY A 230 -15.07 -12.01 14.48
N PHE A 231 -14.96 -11.60 13.21
CA PHE A 231 -16.03 -10.88 12.49
C PHE A 231 -17.08 -11.81 11.85
N LEU A 232 -16.87 -13.13 11.91
CA LEU A 232 -17.81 -14.14 11.41
C LEU A 232 -18.64 -14.78 12.54
N ALA A 233 -18.38 -14.43 13.81
CA ALA A 233 -18.97 -15.02 15.01
C ALA A 233 -20.34 -14.44 15.37
#